data_99b25507dc9c2257c9f26b7e82f25a63
#
_entry.id   99b25507dc9c2257c9f26b7e82f25a63
#
_cell.length_a   1.000
_cell.length_b   1.000
_cell.length_c   1.000
_cell.angle_alpha   90.00
_cell.angle_beta   90.00
_cell.angle_gamma   90.00
#
_symmetry.space_group_name_H-M   'P 1'
#
loop_
_entity.id
_entity.type
_entity.pdbx_description
1 polymer ?
#
loop_
_entity_poly.entity_id
_entity_poly.type
_entity_poly.pdbx_seq_one_letter_code
_entity_poly.pdbx_strand_id
1 'polypeptide(L)' 'MNLVRKISIGKDYKNDAMHYSVGQEVYGGHIIVNIIEEEDKYSIYIEKNKEVLPWKEFNKNMAIAVEFDLEY' A
#
# COMPACT_ATOMS: atom_id res chain seq x y z
N MET A 1 10.90 10.56 -0.12
CA MET A 1 9.68 9.78 -0.34
C MET A 1 10.01 8.54 -1.16
N ASN A 2 9.66 7.39 -0.65
CA ASN A 2 9.99 6.13 -1.31
C ASN A 2 8.76 5.44 -1.84
N LEU A 3 8.91 4.76 -2.96
CA LEU A 3 7.85 3.98 -3.54
C LEU A 3 7.91 2.55 -3.01
N VAL A 4 6.76 2.05 -2.60
CA VAL A 4 6.63 0.71 -2.02
C VAL A 4 5.94 -0.18 -3.05
N ARG A 5 6.46 -1.39 -3.24
CA ARG A 5 5.83 -2.36 -4.13
C ARG A 5 4.76 -3.15 -3.40
N LYS A 6 5.03 -3.51 -2.17
CA LYS A 6 4.13 -4.35 -1.40
C LYS A 6 4.26 -4.02 0.08
N ILE A 7 3.14 -4.02 0.78
CA ILE A 7 3.15 -3.76 2.21
C ILE A 7 2.20 -4.73 2.90
N SER A 8 2.60 -5.19 4.09
CA SER A 8 1.77 -6.03 4.93
C SER A 8 1.49 -5.27 6.21
N ILE A 9 0.22 -5.15 6.54
CA ILE A 9 -0.27 -4.38 7.68
C ILE A 9 -0.98 -5.32 8.63
N GLY A 10 -0.75 -5.18 9.92
CA GLY A 10 -1.49 -5.98 10.88
C GLY A 10 -1.14 -5.64 12.31
N LYS A 11 -2.00 -6.10 13.21
CA LYS A 11 -1.76 -5.97 14.64
C LYS A 11 -0.92 -7.11 15.17
N ASP A 12 -0.99 -8.23 14.49
CA ASP A 12 -0.35 -9.45 14.90
C ASP A 12 0.39 -10.06 13.76
N TYR A 13 1.50 -10.67 14.04
CA TYR A 13 2.30 -11.28 13.00
C TYR A 13 1.64 -12.48 12.35
N LYS A 14 0.61 -13.05 12.94
CA LYS A 14 0.28 -14.40 12.54
C LYS A 14 -0.89 -14.53 11.61
N ASN A 15 -2.00 -13.89 11.90
CA ASN A 15 -3.22 -14.27 11.20
C ASN A 15 -4.01 -13.12 10.60
N ASP A 16 -3.74 -11.90 11.01
CA ASP A 16 -4.60 -10.79 10.63
C ASP A 16 -3.92 -9.80 9.72
N ALA A 17 -2.83 -10.20 9.11
CA ALA A 17 -2.12 -9.31 8.22
C ALA A 17 -2.90 -9.10 6.94
N MET A 18 -3.01 -7.84 6.54
CA MET A 18 -3.57 -7.47 5.24
C MET A 18 -2.42 -7.15 4.31
N HIS A 19 -2.47 -7.70 3.11
CA HIS A 19 -1.40 -7.52 2.14
C HIS A 19 -1.88 -6.65 0.99
N TYR A 20 -1.10 -5.63 0.67
CA TYR A 20 -1.41 -4.71 -0.42
C TYR A 20 -0.23 -4.64 -1.36
N SER A 21 -0.48 -4.79 -2.65
CA SER A 21 0.57 -4.75 -3.67
C SER A 21 0.17 -3.83 -4.80
N VAL A 22 1.14 -3.12 -5.37
CA VAL A 22 0.89 -2.33 -6.56
C VAL A 22 0.47 -3.27 -7.69
N GLY A 23 -0.63 -2.92 -8.37
CA GLY A 23 -1.22 -3.76 -9.40
C GLY A 23 -2.35 -4.63 -8.91
N GLN A 24 -2.59 -4.67 -7.62
CA GLN A 24 -3.65 -5.50 -7.04
C GLN A 24 -5.01 -4.84 -7.24
N GLU A 25 -5.98 -5.62 -7.68
CA GLU A 25 -7.37 -5.16 -7.76
C GLU A 25 -7.99 -5.23 -6.38
N VAL A 26 -8.67 -4.17 -5.95
CA VAL A 26 -9.24 -4.11 -4.61
C VAL A 26 -10.75 -4.20 -4.62
N TYR A 27 -11.47 -3.18 -5.08
CA TYR A 27 -12.92 -3.28 -5.13
C TYR A 27 -13.43 -2.49 -6.32
N GLY A 28 -14.56 -2.90 -6.84
CA GLY A 28 -15.23 -2.12 -7.89
C GLY A 28 -14.37 -1.84 -9.12
N GLY A 29 -13.38 -2.68 -9.39
CA GLY A 29 -12.49 -2.47 -10.51
C GLY A 29 -11.36 -1.49 -10.27
N HIS A 30 -11.17 -1.04 -9.04
CA HIS A 30 -10.04 -0.18 -8.69
C HIS A 30 -8.77 -1.01 -8.54
N ILE A 31 -7.65 -0.42 -8.93
CA ILE A 31 -6.34 -1.07 -8.87
C ILE A 31 -5.42 -0.20 -8.03
N ILE A 32 -4.62 -0.81 -7.17
CA ILE A 32 -3.61 -0.08 -6.43
C ILE A 32 -2.51 0.35 -7.40
N VAL A 33 -2.30 1.65 -7.51
CA VAL A 33 -1.30 2.19 -8.43
C VAL A 33 -0.07 2.71 -7.71
N ASN A 34 -0.21 3.16 -6.47
CA ASN A 34 0.91 3.68 -5.70
C ASN A 34 0.77 3.34 -4.24
N ILE A 35 1.87 2.95 -3.63
CA ILE A 35 2.00 2.89 -2.17
C ILE A 35 3.22 3.73 -1.84
N ILE A 36 3.04 4.78 -1.06
CA ILE A 36 4.08 5.77 -0.83
C ILE A 36 4.46 5.80 0.63
N GLU A 37 5.76 5.69 0.89
CA GLU A 37 6.29 5.89 2.23
C GLU A 37 6.44 7.37 2.49
N GLU A 38 5.79 7.86 3.52
CA GLU A 38 5.93 9.22 3.99
C GLU A 38 6.67 9.21 5.33
N GLU A 39 6.79 10.35 5.96
CA GLU A 39 7.59 10.45 7.17
C GLU A 39 7.07 9.56 8.29
N ASP A 40 5.77 9.53 8.48
CA ASP A 40 5.15 8.81 9.59
C ASP A 40 4.11 7.78 9.19
N LYS A 41 3.88 7.60 7.90
CA LYS A 41 2.79 6.74 7.44
C LYS A 41 3.07 6.19 6.05
N TYR A 42 2.23 5.26 5.66
CA TYR A 42 2.18 4.75 4.29
C TYR A 42 0.82 5.10 3.70
N SER A 43 0.81 5.62 2.50
CA SER A 43 -0.41 6.02 1.81
C SER A 43 -0.62 5.16 0.57
N ILE A 44 -1.82 4.64 0.40
CA ILE A 44 -2.17 3.78 -0.73
C ILE A 44 -3.14 4.51 -1.63
N TYR A 45 -2.81 4.57 -2.92
CA TYR A 45 -3.64 5.20 -3.93
C TYR A 45 -4.17 4.17 -4.90
N ILE A 46 -5.40 4.37 -5.32
CA ILE A 46 -6.07 3.47 -6.26
C ILE A 46 -6.51 4.26 -7.49
N GLU A 47 -6.70 3.53 -8.60
CA GLU A 47 -7.09 4.13 -9.86
C GLU A 47 -8.22 3.35 -10.51
N LYS A 48 -9.16 4.07 -11.11
CA LYS A 48 -10.19 3.51 -11.96
C LYS A 48 -10.54 4.56 -13.02
N ASN A 49 -10.58 4.13 -14.27
CA ASN A 49 -10.91 5.03 -15.39
C ASN A 49 -10.01 6.25 -15.44
N LYS A 50 -8.71 6.04 -15.20
CA LYS A 50 -7.69 7.08 -15.22
C LYS A 50 -7.82 8.11 -14.10
N GLU A 51 -8.66 7.83 -13.12
CA GLU A 51 -8.81 8.70 -11.96
C GLU A 51 -8.13 8.07 -10.76
N VAL A 52 -7.16 8.78 -10.17
CA VAL A 52 -6.39 8.32 -9.03
C VAL A 52 -6.95 8.95 -7.77
N LEU A 53 -7.21 8.11 -6.78
CA LEU A 53 -7.79 8.54 -5.52
C LEU A 53 -6.97 8.00 -4.34
N PRO A 54 -6.84 8.78 -3.25
CA PRO A 54 -6.31 8.22 -2.02
C PRO A 54 -7.32 7.23 -1.45
N TRP A 55 -6.80 6.09 -0.96
CA TRP A 55 -7.68 5.03 -0.47
C TRP A 55 -7.48 4.76 1.01
N LYS A 56 -6.26 4.44 1.42
CA LYS A 56 -5.96 4.08 2.80
C LYS A 56 -4.65 4.68 3.24
N GLU A 57 -4.54 4.92 4.54
CA GLU A 57 -3.31 5.34 5.18
C GLU A 57 -3.09 4.48 6.42
N PHE A 58 -1.83 4.15 6.67
CA PHE A 58 -1.45 3.37 7.84
C PHE A 58 -0.25 4.00 8.51
N ASN A 59 -0.27 4.08 9.84
CA ASN A 59 0.91 4.50 10.58
C ASN A 59 2.03 3.49 10.36
N LYS A 60 3.25 3.97 10.40
CA LYS A 60 4.40 3.10 10.14
C LYS A 60 4.50 1.95 11.13
N ASN A 61 4.07 2.15 12.36
CA ASN A 61 4.13 1.08 13.36
C ASN A 61 3.16 -0.07 13.08
N MET A 62 2.25 0.09 12.14
CA MET A 62 1.34 -0.98 11.75
C MET A 62 1.91 -1.85 10.63
N ALA A 63 3.00 -1.44 10.02
CA ALA A 63 3.60 -2.19 8.93
C ALA A 63 4.49 -3.28 9.49
N ILE A 64 4.20 -4.53 9.14
CA ILE A 64 4.99 -5.67 9.58
C ILE A 64 5.99 -6.13 8.53
N ALA A 65 5.77 -5.77 7.27
CA ALA A 65 6.71 -6.07 6.20
C ALA A 65 6.50 -5.06 5.07
N VAL A 66 7.59 -4.58 4.49
CA VAL A 66 7.53 -3.62 3.40
C VAL A 66 8.55 -4.02 2.36
N GLU A 67 8.12 -4.09 1.10
CA GLU A 67 8.99 -4.30 -0.04
C GLU A 67 9.04 -3.01 -0.84
N PHE A 68 10.21 -2.44 -0.97
CA PHE A 68 10.38 -1.22 -1.72
C PHE A 68 10.61 -1.52 -3.19
N ASP A 69 10.17 -0.61 -4.03
CA ASP A 69 10.40 -0.70 -5.46
C ASP A 69 11.79 -0.18 -5.75
N LEU A 70 12.65 -1.06 -6.28
CA LEU A 70 14.01 -0.70 -6.61
C LEU A 70 14.06 -0.31 -8.07
N GLU A 71 14.36 0.94 -8.32
CA GLU A 71 14.49 1.42 -9.69
C GLU A 71 15.93 1.60 -10.06
N TYR A 72 16.23 1.25 -11.26
CA TYR A 72 17.59 1.37 -11.80
C TYR A 72 17.57 2.26 -13.02
#